data_43c8d6232ea3d381325a281e451848ba
#
_entry.id   43c8d6232ea3d381325a281e451848ba
#
_cell.length_a   1.000
_cell.length_b   1.000
_cell.length_c   1.000
_cell.angle_alpha   90.00
_cell.angle_beta   90.00
_cell.angle_gamma   90.00
#
_symmetry.space_group_name_H-M   'P 1'
#
loop_
_entity.id
_entity.type
_entity.pdbx_description
1 polymer ?
#
loop_
_entity_poly.entity_id
_entity_poly.type
_entity_poly.pdbx_seq_one_letter_code
_entity_poly.pdbx_strand_id
1 'polypeptide(L)'
;MGAAQPEPLPSLRMRVLELWRYPIKSIGGERLDVAELNEFGIVGDRGWGLVDEETGNVLTARRAPTLLMATCAIVDGTPVTTTVEGDVLRTSADYSDWLGRPVRLERAGDTGGTYENPMDFENDADWISWQGPAGAWHDSGRARVSIISTASLGDWDGRRFRSNVLVDSAGEDDLIGERVTIGAATLNVTKGIDRCVMVTRPQPDLDRDLSVLTTLLRADVTTLSVGATVEVAGTVRVGDEVIAVSA
;
A
#
# COMPACT_ATOMS: atom_id res chain seq x y z
N MET A 1 19.78 5.96 47.53
CA MET A 1 19.98 6.35 46.14
C MET A 1 18.79 5.81 45.36
N GLY A 2 17.76 6.63 45.14
CA GLY A 2 16.62 6.25 44.34
C GLY A 2 17.00 6.34 42.85
N ALA A 3 16.80 5.25 42.14
CA ALA A 3 16.92 5.26 40.69
C ALA A 3 15.79 6.18 40.14
N ALA A 4 16.17 7.23 39.40
CA ALA A 4 15.23 8.03 38.65
C ALA A 4 14.57 7.13 37.63
N GLN A 5 13.24 7.07 37.66
CA GLN A 5 12.48 6.46 36.55
C GLN A 5 12.76 7.26 35.27
N PRO A 6 12.97 6.60 34.13
CA PRO A 6 13.11 7.33 32.88
C PRO A 6 11.83 8.15 32.64
N GLU A 7 12.00 9.42 32.30
CA GLU A 7 10.88 10.24 31.89
C GLU A 7 10.22 9.60 30.66
N PRO A 8 8.89 9.57 30.58
CA PRO A 8 8.21 9.07 29.41
C PRO A 8 8.66 9.93 28.21
N LEU A 9 9.06 9.27 27.12
CA LEU A 9 9.36 9.93 25.87
C LEU A 9 8.20 10.88 25.51
N PRO A 10 8.48 12.10 25.01
CA PRO A 10 7.41 12.98 24.56
C PRO A 10 6.56 12.21 23.55
N SER A 11 5.26 12.13 23.83
CA SER A 11 4.34 11.40 22.97
C SER A 11 4.46 11.99 21.55
N LEU A 12 5.00 11.19 20.62
CA LEU A 12 5.00 11.53 19.19
C LEU A 12 3.52 11.77 18.81
N ARG A 13 3.18 13.05 18.64
CA ARG A 13 1.85 13.43 18.17
C ARG A 13 1.94 13.57 16.66
N MET A 14 1.49 12.54 15.97
CA MET A 14 1.31 12.55 14.52
C MET A 14 -0.17 12.73 14.22
N ARG A 15 -0.48 13.38 13.11
CA ARG A 15 -1.85 13.58 12.64
C ARG A 15 -2.00 13.07 11.23
N VAL A 16 -3.10 12.42 10.93
CA VAL A 16 -3.45 11.95 9.59
C VAL A 16 -3.67 13.14 8.67
N LEU A 17 -2.88 13.26 7.62
CA LEU A 17 -3.01 14.26 6.56
C LEU A 17 -3.77 13.74 5.35
N GLU A 18 -3.56 12.49 4.99
CA GLU A 18 -4.20 11.85 3.85
C GLU A 18 -4.52 10.40 4.16
N LEU A 19 -5.63 9.94 3.59
CA LEU A 19 -6.04 8.54 3.54
C LEU A 19 -6.16 8.12 2.08
N TRP A 20 -5.59 6.96 1.76
CA TRP A 20 -5.59 6.40 0.42
C TRP A 20 -6.10 4.98 0.41
N ARG A 21 -6.96 4.67 -0.55
CA ARG A 21 -7.40 3.32 -0.86
C ARG A 21 -6.96 2.94 -2.27
N TYR A 22 -6.45 1.73 -2.45
CA TYR A 22 -6.03 1.17 -3.72
C TYR A 22 -6.89 -0.05 -4.04
N PRO A 23 -8.07 0.11 -4.65
CA PRO A 23 -9.05 -0.97 -4.75
C PRO A 23 -8.54 -2.20 -5.49
N ILE A 24 -7.79 -2.00 -6.57
CA ILE A 24 -7.20 -3.09 -7.36
C ILE A 24 -5.69 -3.14 -7.11
N LYS A 25 -5.17 -4.36 -6.87
CA LYS A 25 -3.73 -4.57 -6.73
C LYS A 25 -2.97 -3.98 -7.92
N SER A 26 -1.91 -3.22 -7.62
CA SER A 26 -1.01 -2.57 -8.60
C SER A 26 -1.57 -1.37 -9.38
N ILE A 27 -2.87 -1.15 -9.41
CA ILE A 27 -3.47 0.06 -10.01
C ILE A 27 -3.44 1.23 -9.01
N GLY A 28 -3.33 2.46 -9.49
CA GLY A 28 -3.40 3.69 -8.68
C GLY A 28 -4.69 3.75 -7.86
N GLY A 29 -4.68 4.53 -6.79
CA GLY A 29 -5.78 4.56 -5.82
C GLY A 29 -6.58 5.86 -5.84
N GLU A 30 -7.46 5.97 -4.86
CA GLU A 30 -8.29 7.13 -4.57
C GLU A 30 -7.98 7.68 -3.18
N ARG A 31 -8.18 8.98 -3.03
CA ARG A 31 -8.06 9.69 -1.76
C ARG A 31 -9.40 9.66 -1.03
N LEU A 32 -9.34 9.47 0.29
CA LEU A 32 -10.52 9.41 1.15
C LEU A 32 -10.43 10.47 2.26
N ASP A 33 -11.56 11.02 2.66
CA ASP A 33 -11.66 11.83 3.88
C ASP A 33 -11.90 10.96 5.12
N VAL A 34 -12.55 9.81 4.91
CA VAL A 34 -12.93 8.84 5.95
C VAL A 34 -12.67 7.44 5.42
N ALA A 35 -12.08 6.57 6.23
CA ALA A 35 -11.87 5.16 5.94
C ALA A 35 -12.40 4.27 7.06
N GLU A 36 -13.13 3.22 6.71
CA GLU A 36 -13.44 2.13 7.63
C GLU A 36 -12.35 1.08 7.56
N LEU A 37 -11.90 0.60 8.71
CA LEU A 37 -10.90 -0.46 8.84
C LEU A 37 -11.53 -1.74 9.38
N ASN A 38 -11.11 -2.88 8.84
CA ASN A 38 -11.40 -4.21 9.37
C ASN A 38 -10.09 -5.03 9.45
N GLU A 39 -10.16 -6.31 9.79
CA GLU A 39 -9.00 -7.20 9.92
C GLU A 39 -8.13 -7.30 8.64
N PHE A 40 -8.67 -6.93 7.47
CA PHE A 40 -7.96 -6.94 6.19
C PHE A 40 -7.36 -5.58 5.81
N GLY A 41 -7.49 -4.55 6.63
CA GLY A 41 -7.03 -3.18 6.39
C GLY A 41 -8.18 -2.22 6.10
N ILE A 42 -7.94 -1.18 5.29
CA ILE A 42 -8.98 -0.27 4.82
C ILE A 42 -9.98 -1.05 3.96
N VAL A 43 -11.27 -0.93 4.26
CA VAL A 43 -12.32 -1.64 3.53
C VAL A 43 -12.27 -1.32 2.04
N GLY A 44 -12.11 -2.37 1.23
CA GLY A 44 -11.97 -2.27 -0.22
C GLY A 44 -10.53 -2.02 -0.71
N ASP A 45 -9.57 -1.81 0.18
CA ASP A 45 -8.16 -1.67 -0.20
C ASP A 45 -7.60 -3.03 -0.64
N ARG A 46 -7.09 -3.09 -1.88
CA ARG A 46 -6.60 -4.33 -2.53
C ARG A 46 -7.63 -5.48 -2.46
N GLY A 47 -8.92 -5.09 -2.40
CA GLY A 47 -10.03 -6.03 -2.39
C GLY A 47 -10.25 -6.74 -3.73
N TRP A 48 -9.62 -6.25 -4.81
CA TRP A 48 -9.65 -6.83 -6.15
C TRP A 48 -8.26 -6.95 -6.74
N GLY A 49 -8.13 -7.83 -7.73
CA GLY A 49 -6.95 -8.01 -8.54
C GLY A 49 -7.29 -8.48 -9.94
N LEU A 50 -6.34 -8.37 -10.84
CA LEU A 50 -6.45 -8.94 -12.18
C LEU A 50 -5.71 -10.28 -12.18
N VAL A 51 -6.44 -11.36 -12.42
CA VAL A 51 -5.88 -12.71 -12.53
C VAL A 51 -5.63 -13.00 -14.00
N ASP A 52 -4.41 -13.31 -14.31
CA ASP A 52 -4.01 -13.75 -15.65
C ASP A 52 -4.63 -15.11 -15.96
N GLU A 53 -5.34 -15.24 -17.08
CA GLU A 53 -6.06 -16.49 -17.41
C GLU A 53 -5.13 -17.60 -17.87
N GLU A 54 -3.94 -17.29 -18.36
CA GLU A 54 -2.97 -18.28 -18.82
C GLU A 54 -2.25 -18.92 -17.63
N THR A 55 -1.84 -18.12 -16.64
CA THR A 55 -1.03 -18.60 -15.52
C THR A 55 -1.83 -18.85 -14.25
N GLY A 56 -3.01 -18.26 -14.12
CA GLY A 56 -3.79 -18.23 -12.88
C GLY A 56 -3.20 -17.33 -11.80
N ASN A 57 -2.14 -16.59 -12.08
CA ASN A 57 -1.48 -15.70 -11.12
C ASN A 57 -2.09 -14.31 -11.14
N VAL A 58 -2.03 -13.65 -9.98
CA VAL A 58 -2.45 -12.25 -9.86
C VAL A 58 -1.41 -11.35 -10.50
N LEU A 59 -1.83 -10.58 -11.49
CA LEU A 59 -0.96 -9.61 -12.15
C LEU A 59 -0.50 -8.54 -11.15
N THR A 60 0.80 -8.31 -11.18
CA THR A 60 1.41 -7.19 -10.45
C THR A 60 2.04 -6.22 -11.45
N ALA A 61 2.27 -4.99 -11.01
CA ALA A 61 2.96 -3.98 -11.83
C ALA A 61 4.41 -4.37 -12.17
N ARG A 62 4.96 -5.40 -11.54
CA ARG A 62 6.26 -5.98 -11.92
C ARG A 62 6.15 -6.69 -13.27
N ARG A 63 5.08 -7.48 -13.46
CA ARG A 63 4.80 -8.22 -14.70
C ARG A 63 4.11 -7.33 -15.76
N ALA A 64 3.23 -6.42 -15.32
CA ALA A 64 2.45 -5.52 -16.17
C ALA A 64 2.57 -4.07 -15.69
N PRO A 65 3.66 -3.34 -16.00
CA PRO A 65 3.86 -1.96 -15.56
C PRO A 65 2.74 -1.00 -15.99
N THR A 66 2.03 -1.30 -17.07
CA THR A 66 0.84 -0.58 -17.55
C THR A 66 -0.20 -0.36 -16.45
N LEU A 67 -0.32 -1.29 -15.47
CA LEU A 67 -1.23 -1.17 -14.34
C LEU A 67 -1.04 0.13 -13.54
N LEU A 68 0.18 0.66 -13.50
CA LEU A 68 0.48 1.92 -12.83
C LEU A 68 -0.06 3.15 -13.59
N MET A 69 -0.41 3.01 -14.86
CA MET A 69 -0.89 4.11 -15.74
C MET A 69 -2.41 4.31 -15.66
N ALA A 70 -3.03 3.86 -14.58
CA ALA A 70 -4.46 4.05 -14.33
C ALA A 70 -4.72 4.30 -12.86
N THR A 71 -5.87 4.92 -12.55
CA THR A 71 -6.38 5.13 -11.19
C THR A 71 -7.70 4.39 -11.01
N CYS A 72 -7.96 3.92 -9.79
CA CYS A 72 -9.17 3.17 -9.47
C CYS A 72 -9.86 3.76 -8.24
N ALA A 73 -11.17 3.87 -8.31
CA ALA A 73 -12.03 4.24 -7.18
C ALA A 73 -13.14 3.20 -6.99
N ILE A 74 -13.72 3.13 -5.78
CA ILE A 74 -14.94 2.35 -5.53
C ILE A 74 -16.15 3.23 -5.78
N VAL A 75 -16.98 2.81 -6.74
CA VAL A 75 -18.26 3.44 -7.06
C VAL A 75 -19.36 2.39 -6.87
N ASP A 76 -20.33 2.67 -6.02
CA ASP A 76 -21.44 1.75 -5.70
C ASP A 76 -20.96 0.33 -5.33
N GLY A 77 -19.89 0.26 -4.54
CA GLY A 77 -19.31 -1.00 -4.04
C GLY A 77 -18.48 -1.80 -5.05
N THR A 78 -18.24 -1.27 -6.26
CA THR A 78 -17.45 -1.91 -7.32
C THR A 78 -16.26 -1.05 -7.74
N PRO A 79 -15.12 -1.65 -8.13
CA PRO A 79 -13.99 -0.90 -8.63
C PRO A 79 -14.28 -0.35 -10.04
N VAL A 80 -13.95 0.91 -10.23
CA VAL A 80 -14.01 1.60 -11.52
C VAL A 80 -12.64 2.20 -11.78
N THR A 81 -12.00 1.77 -12.85
CA THR A 81 -10.66 2.23 -13.22
C THR A 81 -10.75 3.22 -14.38
N THR A 82 -9.93 4.28 -14.29
CA THR A 82 -9.77 5.26 -15.37
C THR A 82 -8.31 5.24 -15.83
N THR A 83 -8.08 5.03 -17.11
CA THR A 83 -6.75 5.07 -17.74
C THR A 83 -6.29 6.51 -17.96
N VAL A 84 -5.02 6.71 -18.30
CA VAL A 84 -4.49 8.04 -18.65
C VAL A 84 -5.12 8.61 -19.93
N GLU A 85 -5.61 7.75 -20.81
CA GLU A 85 -6.33 8.13 -22.03
C GLU A 85 -7.79 8.53 -21.75
N GLY A 86 -8.28 8.26 -20.53
CA GLY A 86 -9.64 8.57 -20.08
C GLY A 86 -10.63 7.43 -20.28
N ASP A 87 -10.17 6.25 -20.69
CA ASP A 87 -11.02 5.06 -20.80
C ASP A 87 -11.47 4.58 -19.42
N VAL A 88 -12.73 4.15 -19.33
CA VAL A 88 -13.33 3.67 -18.10
C VAL A 88 -13.48 2.14 -18.14
N LEU A 89 -12.76 1.45 -17.29
CA LEU A 89 -12.72 -0.01 -17.21
C LEU A 89 -13.52 -0.51 -16.00
N ARG A 90 -14.41 -1.49 -16.23
CA ARG A 90 -15.30 -2.06 -15.20
C ARG A 90 -15.36 -3.58 -15.23
N THR A 91 -15.12 -4.18 -16.39
CA THR A 91 -15.29 -5.61 -16.64
C THR A 91 -13.96 -6.28 -16.98
N SER A 92 -13.89 -7.60 -16.82
CA SER A 92 -12.72 -8.39 -17.23
C SER A 92 -12.38 -8.18 -18.71
N ALA A 93 -13.38 -7.99 -19.57
CA ALA A 93 -13.16 -7.71 -20.99
C ALA A 93 -12.46 -6.38 -21.20
N ASP A 94 -12.91 -5.29 -20.52
CA ASP A 94 -12.27 -3.98 -20.62
C ASP A 94 -10.79 -4.05 -20.23
N TYR A 95 -10.48 -4.75 -19.13
CA TYR A 95 -9.09 -4.92 -18.68
C TYR A 95 -8.27 -5.78 -19.63
N SER A 96 -8.88 -6.84 -20.21
CA SER A 96 -8.19 -7.69 -21.18
C SER A 96 -7.85 -6.91 -22.45
N ASP A 97 -8.76 -6.10 -22.95
CA ASP A 97 -8.54 -5.23 -24.12
C ASP A 97 -7.46 -4.19 -23.83
N TRP A 98 -7.53 -3.52 -22.69
CA TRP A 98 -6.54 -2.53 -22.28
C TRP A 98 -5.13 -3.09 -22.14
N LEU A 99 -5.01 -4.30 -21.56
CA LEU A 99 -3.71 -4.93 -21.31
C LEU A 99 -3.20 -5.76 -22.50
N GLY A 100 -4.05 -6.02 -23.50
CA GLY A 100 -3.72 -6.88 -24.66
C GLY A 100 -3.49 -8.33 -24.26
N ARG A 101 -4.08 -8.81 -23.15
CA ARG A 101 -3.96 -10.17 -22.64
C ARG A 101 -5.20 -10.59 -21.85
N PRO A 102 -5.61 -11.86 -21.90
CA PRO A 102 -6.76 -12.35 -21.15
C PRO A 102 -6.56 -12.25 -19.63
N VAL A 103 -7.43 -11.49 -18.96
CA VAL A 103 -7.43 -11.37 -17.50
C VAL A 103 -8.84 -11.40 -16.94
N ARG A 104 -8.99 -11.84 -15.69
CA ARG A 104 -10.23 -11.72 -14.93
C ARG A 104 -10.06 -10.73 -13.79
N LEU A 105 -11.02 -9.81 -13.68
CA LEU A 105 -11.18 -8.99 -12.48
C LEU A 105 -11.79 -9.87 -11.38
N GLU A 106 -11.04 -10.12 -10.33
CA GLU A 106 -11.44 -11.01 -9.25
C GLU A 106 -11.41 -10.30 -7.90
N ARG A 107 -12.39 -10.59 -7.06
CA ARG A 107 -12.41 -10.14 -5.68
C ARG A 107 -11.56 -11.08 -4.83
N ALA A 108 -10.80 -10.51 -3.88
CA ALA A 108 -10.06 -11.31 -2.91
C ALA A 108 -11.02 -12.18 -2.09
N GLY A 109 -10.68 -13.45 -1.98
CA GLY A 109 -11.45 -14.46 -1.25
C GLY A 109 -10.72 -14.96 -0.01
N ASP A 110 -11.19 -16.08 0.51
CA ASP A 110 -10.65 -16.74 1.71
C ASP A 110 -9.29 -17.43 1.45
N THR A 111 -8.88 -17.53 0.20
CA THR A 111 -7.55 -17.99 -0.19
C THR A 111 -6.75 -16.81 -0.73
N GLY A 112 -5.47 -16.74 -0.40
CA GLY A 112 -4.59 -15.72 -0.97
C GLY A 112 -4.35 -15.97 -2.47
N GLY A 113 -3.88 -14.94 -3.17
CA GLY A 113 -3.48 -15.06 -4.57
C GLY A 113 -2.01 -15.46 -4.73
N THR A 114 -1.70 -16.11 -5.84
CA THR A 114 -0.31 -16.39 -6.23
C THR A 114 0.24 -15.18 -6.98
N TYR A 115 1.38 -14.68 -6.54
CA TYR A 115 2.10 -13.57 -7.16
C TYR A 115 3.44 -14.05 -7.72
N GLU A 116 4.01 -13.25 -8.62
CA GLU A 116 5.32 -13.52 -9.18
C GLU A 116 6.26 -12.32 -8.95
N ASN A 117 7.52 -12.62 -8.65
CA ASN A 117 8.61 -11.67 -8.61
C ASN A 117 9.73 -12.13 -9.54
N PRO A 118 10.36 -11.24 -10.30
CA PRO A 118 11.58 -11.60 -11.01
C PRO A 118 12.69 -11.86 -9.99
N MET A 119 13.51 -12.89 -10.25
CA MET A 119 14.70 -13.16 -9.45
C MET A 119 15.78 -12.09 -9.69
N ASP A 120 15.83 -11.59 -10.92
CA ASP A 120 16.71 -10.50 -11.34
C ASP A 120 15.87 -9.44 -12.05
N PHE A 121 15.94 -8.18 -11.58
CA PHE A 121 15.19 -7.07 -12.16
C PHE A 121 15.76 -6.57 -13.49
N GLU A 122 16.97 -6.98 -13.84
CA GLU A 122 17.63 -6.65 -15.10
C GLU A 122 17.40 -7.75 -16.16
N ASN A 123 17.12 -8.97 -15.71
CA ASN A 123 16.91 -10.13 -16.60
C ASN A 123 15.53 -10.76 -16.32
N ASP A 124 14.58 -10.53 -17.21
CA ASP A 124 13.17 -10.97 -17.08
C ASP A 124 12.98 -12.51 -17.31
N ALA A 125 14.06 -13.30 -17.21
CA ALA A 125 14.05 -14.72 -17.55
C ALA A 125 13.51 -15.62 -16.43
N ASP A 126 13.83 -15.31 -15.18
CA ASP A 126 13.52 -16.18 -14.03
C ASP A 126 12.56 -15.50 -13.05
N TRP A 127 11.39 -16.11 -12.88
CA TRP A 127 10.35 -15.64 -11.96
C TRP A 127 10.09 -16.68 -10.88
N ILE A 128 9.97 -16.21 -9.65
CA ILE A 128 9.56 -17.03 -8.50
C ILE A 128 8.13 -16.66 -8.11
N SER A 129 7.34 -17.69 -7.86
CA SER A 129 5.97 -17.52 -7.36
C SER A 129 5.93 -17.59 -5.84
N TRP A 130 5.03 -16.82 -5.22
CA TRP A 130 4.75 -16.88 -3.80
C TRP A 130 3.28 -16.64 -3.52
N GLN A 131 2.81 -17.16 -2.38
CA GLN A 131 1.42 -17.05 -1.96
C GLN A 131 1.23 -15.79 -1.09
N GLY A 132 0.35 -14.89 -1.52
CA GLY A 132 -0.08 -13.76 -0.72
C GLY A 132 -1.13 -14.15 0.33
N PRO A 133 -1.45 -13.23 1.26
CA PRO A 133 -2.45 -13.48 2.29
C PRO A 133 -3.88 -13.44 1.77
N ALA A 134 -4.78 -14.14 2.44
CA ALA A 134 -6.22 -14.13 2.18
C ALA A 134 -6.91 -12.81 2.54
N GLY A 135 -8.13 -12.60 2.07
CA GLY A 135 -9.04 -11.51 2.42
C GLY A 135 -8.83 -10.20 1.70
N ALA A 136 -7.59 -9.86 1.36
CA ALA A 136 -7.21 -8.75 0.50
C ALA A 136 -5.84 -9.04 -0.12
N TRP A 137 -5.59 -8.53 -1.33
CA TRP A 137 -4.43 -8.91 -2.14
C TRP A 137 -3.20 -8.07 -1.81
N HIS A 138 -2.87 -7.99 -0.51
CA HIS A 138 -1.65 -7.38 -0.02
C HIS A 138 -0.42 -8.26 -0.32
N ASP A 139 0.77 -7.65 -0.34
CA ASP A 139 2.02 -8.38 -0.46
C ASP A 139 2.38 -9.14 0.83
N SER A 140 1.86 -8.69 1.98
CA SER A 140 2.14 -9.30 3.29
C SER A 140 0.92 -9.24 4.21
N GLY A 141 0.63 -10.33 4.90
CA GLY A 141 -0.38 -10.37 5.97
C GLY A 141 -0.01 -9.52 7.19
N ARG A 142 1.27 -9.15 7.33
CA ARG A 142 1.78 -8.29 8.40
C ARG A 142 1.74 -6.79 8.08
N ALA A 143 1.30 -6.40 6.88
CA ALA A 143 1.22 -5.00 6.42
C ALA A 143 -0.10 -4.78 5.69
N ARG A 144 -1.20 -4.77 6.45
CA ARG A 144 -2.56 -4.55 5.96
C ARG A 144 -2.89 -3.07 5.81
N VAL A 145 -2.26 -2.23 6.61
CA VAL A 145 -2.29 -0.77 6.53
C VAL A 145 -0.86 -0.27 6.51
N SER A 146 -0.55 0.67 5.65
CA SER A 146 0.77 1.28 5.57
C SER A 146 0.71 2.75 5.95
N ILE A 147 1.68 3.19 6.77
CA ILE A 147 1.79 4.55 7.28
C ILE A 147 3.13 5.13 6.84
N ILE A 148 3.12 6.33 6.29
CA ILE A 148 4.32 7.10 5.91
C ILE A 148 4.20 8.51 6.47
N SER A 149 5.32 9.08 6.92
CA SER A 149 5.35 10.47 7.37
C SER A 149 5.75 11.43 6.26
N THR A 150 5.41 12.71 6.43
CA THR A 150 5.87 13.77 5.52
C THR A 150 7.39 13.90 5.52
N ALA A 151 8.04 13.64 6.66
CA ALA A 151 9.50 13.71 6.76
C ALA A 151 10.17 12.58 5.97
N SER A 152 9.65 11.35 6.06
CA SER A 152 10.16 10.22 5.27
C SER A 152 9.85 10.37 3.79
N LEU A 153 8.69 10.95 3.46
CA LEU A 153 8.29 11.22 2.08
C LEU A 153 9.19 12.29 1.42
N GLY A 154 9.60 13.32 2.19
CA GLY A 154 10.36 14.44 1.66
C GLY A 154 9.64 15.12 0.49
N ASP A 155 10.36 15.36 -0.61
CA ASP A 155 9.83 15.99 -1.82
C ASP A 155 9.21 15.00 -2.83
N TRP A 156 9.21 13.70 -2.51
CA TRP A 156 8.64 12.70 -3.42
C TRP A 156 7.12 12.69 -3.37
N ASP A 157 6.51 12.39 -4.51
CA ASP A 157 5.06 12.17 -4.58
C ASP A 157 4.68 10.86 -3.86
N GLY A 158 3.76 10.93 -2.89
CA GLY A 158 3.31 9.80 -2.06
C GLY A 158 2.72 8.64 -2.86
N ARG A 159 2.17 8.90 -4.06
CA ARG A 159 1.62 7.88 -4.94
C ARG A 159 2.64 6.81 -5.33
N ARG A 160 3.93 7.16 -5.40
CA ARG A 160 5.02 6.21 -5.67
C ARG A 160 5.10 5.09 -4.64
N PHE A 161 4.82 5.41 -3.39
CA PHE A 161 4.95 4.48 -2.26
C PHE A 161 3.66 3.75 -1.92
N ARG A 162 2.51 4.22 -2.44
CA ARG A 162 1.19 3.58 -2.28
C ARG A 162 0.84 3.31 -0.82
N SER A 163 1.24 4.20 0.07
CA SER A 163 0.90 4.14 1.49
C SER A 163 -0.55 4.51 1.71
N ASN A 164 -1.19 3.88 2.72
CA ASN A 164 -2.61 4.12 3.02
C ASN A 164 -2.82 5.38 3.85
N VAL A 165 -1.88 5.69 4.75
CA VAL A 165 -1.97 6.81 5.67
C VAL A 165 -0.72 7.67 5.54
N LEU A 166 -0.88 8.95 5.22
CA LEU A 166 0.16 9.96 5.33
C LEU A 166 -0.05 10.71 6.65
N VAL A 167 1.00 10.82 7.45
CA VAL A 167 0.97 11.59 8.70
C VAL A 167 1.90 12.80 8.62
N ASP A 168 1.56 13.88 9.34
CA ASP A 168 2.47 14.98 9.58
C ASP A 168 3.61 14.51 10.51
N SER A 169 4.77 15.19 10.48
CA SER A 169 5.86 14.87 11.38
C SER A 169 6.87 13.82 10.84
N ALA A 170 7.70 13.30 11.73
CA ALA A 170 8.70 12.26 11.48
C ALA A 170 8.58 11.18 12.56
N GLY A 171 9.22 10.02 12.34
CA GLY A 171 9.36 8.98 13.36
C GLY A 171 8.32 7.88 13.28
N GLU A 172 7.70 7.66 12.12
CA GLU A 172 6.83 6.47 11.96
C GLU A 172 7.58 5.16 12.21
N ASP A 173 8.89 5.12 11.99
CA ASP A 173 9.72 3.94 12.26
C ASP A 173 9.79 3.63 13.77
N ASP A 174 9.68 4.64 14.63
CA ASP A 174 9.64 4.47 16.08
C ASP A 174 8.34 3.77 16.56
N LEU A 175 7.34 3.68 15.69
CA LEU A 175 6.11 2.95 15.96
C LEU A 175 6.24 1.43 15.77
N ILE A 176 7.34 0.95 15.18
CA ILE A 176 7.51 -0.50 14.94
C ILE A 176 7.58 -1.26 16.25
N GLY A 177 6.66 -2.20 16.42
CA GLY A 177 6.48 -2.97 17.64
C GLY A 177 5.44 -2.38 18.60
N GLU A 178 4.96 -1.18 18.32
CA GLU A 178 3.97 -0.48 19.15
C GLU A 178 2.53 -0.74 18.67
N ARG A 179 1.60 -0.58 19.61
CA ARG A 179 0.17 -0.44 19.34
C ARG A 179 -0.15 1.05 19.19
N VAL A 180 -0.91 1.39 18.17
CA VAL A 180 -1.33 2.77 17.94
C VAL A 180 -2.84 2.86 17.76
N THR A 181 -3.44 3.92 18.28
CA THR A 181 -4.83 4.27 17.98
C THR A 181 -4.86 5.38 16.94
N ILE A 182 -5.78 5.24 15.97
CA ILE A 182 -6.08 6.29 14.96
C ILE A 182 -7.59 6.35 14.86
N GLY A 183 -8.20 7.45 15.28
CA GLY A 183 -9.66 7.56 15.36
C GLY A 183 -10.25 6.46 16.26
N ALA A 184 -11.14 5.64 15.72
CA ALA A 184 -11.75 4.51 16.42
C ALA A 184 -11.00 3.17 16.23
N ALA A 185 -9.98 3.12 15.38
CA ALA A 185 -9.24 1.90 15.09
C ALA A 185 -8.00 1.76 15.99
N THR A 186 -7.60 0.50 16.28
CA THR A 186 -6.30 0.18 16.90
C THR A 186 -5.50 -0.68 15.93
N LEU A 187 -4.27 -0.27 15.68
CA LEU A 187 -3.33 -0.94 14.80
C LEU A 187 -2.14 -1.48 15.60
N ASN A 188 -1.60 -2.60 15.16
CA ASN A 188 -0.35 -3.15 15.65
C ASN A 188 0.71 -2.94 14.56
N VAL A 189 1.67 -2.05 14.78
CA VAL A 189 2.72 -1.72 13.80
C VAL A 189 3.78 -2.80 13.84
N THR A 190 3.98 -3.51 12.74
CA THR A 190 4.69 -4.80 12.75
C THR A 190 6.06 -4.77 12.11
N LYS A 191 6.30 -3.89 11.14
CA LYS A 191 7.55 -3.88 10.37
C LYS A 191 7.71 -2.63 9.50
N GLY A 192 8.93 -2.30 9.12
CA GLY A 192 9.22 -1.42 7.98
C GLY A 192 8.81 -2.08 6.65
N ILE A 193 8.47 -1.28 5.66
CA ILE A 193 8.08 -1.75 4.33
C ILE A 193 9.26 -1.58 3.36
N ASP A 194 9.75 -2.73 2.85
CA ASP A 194 10.82 -2.76 1.86
C ASP A 194 10.37 -2.09 0.55
N ARG A 195 11.28 -1.34 -0.07
CA ARG A 195 11.03 -0.66 -1.35
C ARG A 195 11.80 -1.33 -2.48
N CYS A 196 11.10 -1.54 -3.58
CA CYS A 196 11.67 -2.14 -4.78
C CYS A 196 11.60 -1.14 -5.95
N VAL A 197 12.12 -1.54 -7.10
CA VAL A 197 12.16 -0.73 -8.33
C VAL A 197 10.81 -0.12 -8.73
N MET A 198 9.70 -0.62 -8.22
CA MET A 198 8.36 -0.10 -8.54
C MET A 198 8.17 1.38 -8.15
N VAL A 199 8.83 1.86 -7.09
CA VAL A 199 8.75 3.27 -6.67
C VAL A 199 9.38 4.24 -7.69
N THR A 200 10.20 3.72 -8.61
CA THR A 200 10.85 4.51 -9.66
C THR A 200 10.04 4.57 -10.96
N ARG A 201 8.99 3.76 -11.10
CA ARG A 201 8.22 3.63 -12.33
C ARG A 201 7.34 4.87 -12.57
N PRO A 202 7.06 5.19 -13.86
CA PRO A 202 6.13 6.26 -14.17
C PRO A 202 4.71 5.91 -13.70
N GLN A 203 3.94 6.95 -13.39
CA GLN A 203 2.52 6.92 -13.05
C GLN A 203 1.87 8.14 -13.73
N PRO A 204 0.54 8.28 -13.74
CA PRO A 204 -0.09 9.46 -14.31
C PRO A 204 0.51 10.76 -13.72
N ASP A 205 0.99 11.64 -14.60
CA ASP A 205 1.68 12.91 -14.27
C ASP A 205 2.99 12.76 -13.45
N LEU A 206 3.55 11.55 -13.37
CA LEU A 206 4.82 11.27 -12.70
C LEU A 206 5.77 10.54 -13.65
N ASP A 207 6.85 11.18 -14.02
CA ASP A 207 7.90 10.57 -14.80
C ASP A 207 8.65 9.46 -14.04
N ARG A 208 9.36 8.62 -14.79
CA ARG A 208 10.28 7.65 -14.20
C ARG A 208 11.38 8.38 -13.44
N ASP A 209 11.61 7.99 -12.18
CA ASP A 209 12.61 8.60 -11.31
C ASP A 209 13.46 7.53 -10.61
N LEU A 210 14.64 7.28 -11.15
CA LEU A 210 15.61 6.35 -10.57
C LEU A 210 16.27 6.89 -9.29
N SER A 211 16.21 8.21 -9.06
CA SER A 211 16.82 8.82 -7.89
C SER A 211 16.19 8.37 -6.58
N VAL A 212 14.88 8.04 -6.59
CA VAL A 212 14.16 7.57 -5.41
C VAL A 212 14.86 6.37 -4.78
N LEU A 213 15.03 5.28 -5.54
CA LEU A 213 15.66 4.06 -5.02
C LEU A 213 17.16 4.27 -4.75
N THR A 214 17.84 5.01 -5.60
CA THR A 214 19.28 5.31 -5.41
C THR A 214 19.53 6.11 -4.12
N THR A 215 18.64 7.03 -3.77
CA THR A 215 18.73 7.82 -2.54
C THR A 215 18.53 6.93 -1.30
N LEU A 216 17.52 6.05 -1.33
CA LEU A 216 17.28 5.09 -0.24
C LEU A 216 18.49 4.18 -0.03
N LEU A 217 19.02 3.61 -1.11
CA LEU A 217 20.20 2.73 -1.05
C LEU A 217 21.46 3.44 -0.53
N ARG A 218 21.68 4.72 -0.91
CA ARG A 218 22.81 5.51 -0.42
C ARG A 218 22.71 5.85 1.06
N ALA A 219 21.50 5.99 1.57
CA ALA A 219 21.26 6.21 2.99
C ALA A 219 21.31 4.89 3.81
N ASP A 220 21.62 3.76 3.17
CA ASP A 220 21.55 2.42 3.75
C ASP A 220 20.15 2.09 4.33
N VAL A 221 19.13 2.68 3.73
CA VAL A 221 17.72 2.49 4.10
C VAL A 221 17.06 1.58 3.07
N THR A 222 16.65 0.39 3.48
CA THR A 222 15.93 -0.56 2.62
C THR A 222 14.43 -0.42 2.75
N THR A 223 13.96 0.19 3.84
CA THR A 223 12.54 0.39 4.15
C THR A 223 12.16 1.87 4.10
N LEU A 224 10.95 2.14 3.71
CA LEU A 224 10.32 3.46 3.81
C LEU A 224 8.84 3.24 4.09
N SER A 225 8.30 3.90 5.12
CA SER A 225 6.99 3.64 5.72
C SER A 225 6.95 2.37 6.59
N VAL A 226 5.93 2.27 7.40
CA VAL A 226 5.68 1.10 8.26
C VAL A 226 4.38 0.41 7.90
N GLY A 227 4.34 -0.89 8.12
CA GLY A 227 3.18 -1.74 7.93
C GLY A 227 2.56 -2.15 9.24
N ALA A 228 1.24 -2.18 9.29
CA ALA A 228 0.48 -2.55 10.47
C ALA A 228 -0.60 -3.57 10.15
N THR A 229 -0.99 -4.35 11.16
CA THR A 229 -2.23 -5.14 11.18
C THR A 229 -3.30 -4.40 11.97
N VAL A 230 -4.57 -4.65 11.66
CA VAL A 230 -5.69 -4.09 12.41
C VAL A 230 -6.02 -5.01 13.58
N GLU A 231 -5.94 -4.48 14.80
CA GLU A 231 -6.30 -5.20 16.02
C GLU A 231 -7.75 -4.92 16.42
N VAL A 232 -8.15 -3.64 16.34
CA VAL A 232 -9.55 -3.22 16.57
C VAL A 232 -10.03 -2.47 15.34
N ALA A 233 -11.09 -2.99 14.74
CA ALA A 233 -11.76 -2.35 13.61
C ALA A 233 -12.36 -1.00 14.02
N GLY A 234 -12.43 -0.05 13.08
CA GLY A 234 -12.99 1.27 13.38
C GLY A 234 -12.83 2.26 12.24
N THR A 235 -13.41 3.41 12.43
CA THR A 235 -13.36 4.53 11.48
C THR A 235 -12.15 5.40 11.74
N VAL A 236 -11.42 5.77 10.69
CA VAL A 236 -10.30 6.70 10.67
C VAL A 236 -10.64 7.88 9.75
N ARG A 237 -10.28 9.10 10.16
CA ARG A 237 -10.54 10.33 9.40
C ARG A 237 -9.26 11.12 9.18
N VAL A 238 -9.21 11.88 8.12
CA VAL A 238 -8.21 12.95 7.97
C VAL A 238 -8.34 13.90 9.17
N GLY A 239 -7.22 14.21 9.81
CA GLY A 239 -7.12 15.01 11.02
C GLY A 239 -7.08 14.21 12.33
N ASP A 240 -7.36 12.91 12.32
CA ASP A 240 -7.23 12.07 13.52
C ASP A 240 -5.76 12.01 14.00
N GLU A 241 -5.59 11.94 15.32
CA GLU A 241 -4.26 11.75 15.91
C GLU A 241 -3.85 10.29 15.89
N VAL A 242 -2.57 10.05 15.65
CA VAL A 242 -1.91 8.74 15.82
C VAL A 242 -1.26 8.73 17.19
N ILE A 243 -1.74 7.87 18.07
CA ILE A 243 -1.32 7.84 19.48
C ILE A 243 -0.77 6.45 19.79
N ALA A 244 0.51 6.38 20.19
CA ALA A 244 1.08 5.14 20.72
C ALA A 244 0.40 4.79 22.05
N VAL A 245 -0.04 3.55 22.16
CA VAL A 245 -0.71 3.02 23.36
C VAL A 245 0.31 2.20 24.14
N SER A 246 0.75 2.71 25.27
CA SER A 246 1.62 1.95 26.20
C SER A 246 0.94 0.63 26.57
N ALA A 247 1.71 -0.46 26.53
CA ALA A 247 1.28 -1.79 26.96
C ALA A 247 0.94 -1.86 28.45
#